data_65d18539e600f1ecab984f3fc50e3e95
#
_entry.id   65d18539e600f1ecab984f3fc50e3e95
#
_cell.length_a   1.000
_cell.length_b   1.000
_cell.length_c   1.000
_cell.angle_alpha   90.00
_cell.angle_beta   90.00
_cell.angle_gamma   90.00
#
_symmetry.space_group_name_H-M   'P 1'
#
loop_
_entity.id
_entity.type
_entity.pdbx_description
1 polymer ?
#
loop_
_entity_poly.entity_id
_entity_poly.type
_entity_poly.pdbx_seq_one_letter_code
_entity_poly.pdbx_strand_id
1 'polypeptide(L)'
;LVSIGENTVIGSKVIITPHLAEKNELVFAPIKIGNNCLVGLGAQINPGCEIGDGAVIASRAIVPKYTIVPAGEVWGGIPAKLIKKK
;
A
#
# COMPACT_ATOMS: atom_id res chain seq x y z
N LEU A 1 -4.34 8.03 -11.13
CA LEU A 1 -4.59 6.67 -10.65
C LEU A 1 -4.13 6.41 -9.22
N VAL A 2 -3.42 7.33 -8.64
CA VAL A 2 -2.99 7.22 -7.24
C VAL A 2 -3.58 8.38 -6.46
N SER A 3 -4.34 8.07 -5.41
CA SER A 3 -4.87 9.07 -4.48
C SER A 3 -4.21 8.88 -3.14
N ILE A 4 -3.72 9.95 -2.56
CA ILE A 4 -3.09 9.93 -1.26
C ILE A 4 -3.76 10.99 -0.40
N GLY A 5 -4.28 10.61 0.75
CA GLY A 5 -5.01 11.50 1.63
C GLY A 5 -4.11 12.46 2.41
N GLU A 6 -4.74 13.21 3.31
CA GLU A 6 -4.04 14.23 4.09
C GLU A 6 -3.21 13.62 5.21
N ASN A 7 -2.11 14.27 5.55
CA ASN A 7 -1.23 13.89 6.65
C ASN A 7 -0.67 12.47 6.54
N THR A 8 -0.63 11.93 5.32
CA THR A 8 -0.03 10.62 5.07
C THR A 8 1.44 10.79 4.79
N VAL A 9 2.25 9.96 5.42
CA VAL A 9 3.71 10.00 5.27
C VAL A 9 4.15 8.82 4.41
N ILE A 10 4.81 9.12 3.32
CA ILE A 10 5.38 8.12 2.41
C ILE A 10 6.89 8.13 2.60
N GLY A 11 7.43 7.01 3.04
CA GLY A 11 8.87 6.89 3.29
C GLY A 11 9.69 6.93 2.01
N SER A 12 11.01 6.97 2.20
CA SER A 12 11.95 6.99 1.07
C SER A 12 11.87 5.69 0.29
N LYS A 13 12.06 5.77 -1.02
CA LYS A 13 12.15 4.59 -1.90
C LYS A 13 10.89 3.73 -1.91
N VAL A 14 9.76 4.29 -1.52
CA VAL A 14 8.47 3.61 -1.66
C VAL A 14 8.11 3.58 -3.13
N ILE A 15 7.63 2.42 -3.58
CA ILE A 15 7.15 2.25 -4.95
C ILE A 15 5.64 2.10 -4.90
N ILE A 16 4.93 3.02 -5.53
CA ILE A 16 3.48 2.96 -5.67
C ILE A 16 3.21 2.82 -7.15
N THR A 17 2.74 1.65 -7.56
CA THR A 17 2.55 1.39 -8.97
C THR A 17 1.10 1.02 -9.27
N PRO A 18 0.38 1.86 -10.05
CA PRO A 18 -0.99 1.56 -10.44
C PRO A 18 -1.07 0.64 -11.67
N HIS A 19 0.06 0.21 -12.17
CA HIS A 19 0.09 -0.74 -13.28
C HIS A 19 1.20 -1.76 -13.07
N LEU A 20 0.96 -2.96 -13.55
CA LEU A 20 1.86 -4.08 -13.38
C LEU A 20 1.76 -4.98 -14.60
N ALA A 21 2.90 -5.45 -15.11
CA ALA A 21 2.92 -6.44 -16.17
C ALA A 21 3.14 -7.82 -15.55
N GLU A 22 2.23 -8.74 -15.83
CA GLU A 22 2.33 -10.14 -15.36
C GLU A 22 1.95 -11.06 -16.49
N LYS A 23 2.75 -12.08 -16.75
CA LYS A 23 2.40 -13.16 -17.71
C LYS A 23 1.75 -12.66 -18.98
N ASN A 24 2.18 -11.84 -19.72
CA ASN A 24 1.56 -11.33 -20.95
C ASN A 24 0.32 -10.45 -20.73
N GLU A 25 0.07 -10.06 -19.49
CA GLU A 25 -1.04 -9.16 -19.17
C GLU A 25 -0.53 -7.87 -18.56
N LEU A 26 -1.25 -6.79 -18.82
CA LEU A 26 -1.04 -5.53 -18.12
C LEU A 26 -2.19 -5.35 -17.15
N VAL A 27 -1.87 -5.12 -15.89
CA VAL A 27 -2.86 -4.84 -14.85
C VAL A 27 -2.83 -3.35 -14.55
N PHE A 28 -3.95 -2.69 -14.73
CA PHE A 28 -4.11 -1.26 -14.39
C PHE A 28 -5.22 -1.16 -13.36
N ALA A 29 -4.95 -0.61 -12.21
CA ALA A 29 -5.98 -0.38 -11.21
C ALA A 29 -5.56 0.73 -10.28
N PRO A 30 -6.50 1.62 -9.90
CA PRO A 30 -6.17 2.75 -9.04
C PRO A 30 -5.75 2.29 -7.65
N ILE A 31 -4.90 3.07 -7.02
CA ILE A 31 -4.45 2.86 -5.66
C ILE A 31 -4.98 4.01 -4.82
N LYS A 32 -5.59 3.69 -3.69
CA LYS A 32 -6.10 4.69 -2.75
C LYS A 32 -5.40 4.53 -1.42
N ILE A 33 -4.78 5.59 -0.95
CA ILE A 33 -4.17 5.63 0.36
C ILE A 33 -4.91 6.70 1.15
N GLY A 34 -5.43 6.33 2.30
CA GLY A 34 -6.25 7.23 3.10
C GLY A 34 -5.47 8.31 3.81
N ASN A 35 -6.13 8.93 4.81
CA ASN A 35 -5.55 9.98 5.62
C ASN A 35 -4.75 9.40 6.78
N ASN A 36 -3.73 10.14 7.22
CA ASN A 36 -2.97 9.78 8.41
C ASN A 36 -2.33 8.40 8.36
N CYS A 37 -1.98 7.95 7.17
CA CYS A 37 -1.29 6.68 6.97
C CYS A 37 0.21 6.87 7.07
N LEU A 38 0.92 5.77 7.30
CA LEU A 38 2.37 5.74 7.23
C LEU A 38 2.77 4.58 6.34
N VAL A 39 3.52 4.87 5.28
CA VAL A 39 4.09 3.85 4.42
C VAL A 39 5.58 3.85 4.62
N GLY A 40 6.11 2.76 5.15
CA GLY A 40 7.51 2.68 5.56
C GLY A 40 8.49 2.63 4.41
N LEU A 41 9.74 2.88 4.71
CA LEU A 41 10.84 2.90 3.76
C LEU A 41 10.85 1.66 2.87
N GLY A 42 10.96 1.87 1.57
CA GLY A 42 11.16 0.77 0.62
C GLY A 42 9.96 -0.14 0.41
N ALA A 43 8.80 0.21 0.94
CA ALA A 43 7.60 -0.59 0.72
C ALA A 43 7.13 -0.48 -0.73
N GLN A 44 6.42 -1.48 -1.20
CA GLN A 44 5.85 -1.49 -2.54
C GLN A 44 4.36 -1.72 -2.45
N ILE A 45 3.59 -0.87 -3.11
CA ILE A 45 2.13 -1.00 -3.15
C ILE A 45 1.72 -1.23 -4.59
N ASN A 46 1.07 -2.35 -4.83
CA ASN A 46 0.71 -2.81 -6.18
C ASN A 46 -0.69 -2.34 -6.59
N PRO A 47 -1.05 -2.52 -7.88
CA PRO A 47 -2.30 -1.96 -8.41
C PRO A 47 -3.53 -2.41 -7.65
N GLY A 48 -4.50 -1.53 -7.52
CA GLY A 48 -5.80 -1.84 -6.95
C GLY A 48 -5.85 -1.90 -5.44
N CYS A 49 -4.75 -1.58 -4.75
CA CYS A 49 -4.72 -1.59 -3.29
C CYS A 49 -5.49 -0.42 -2.70
N GLU A 50 -6.12 -0.64 -1.56
CA GLU A 50 -6.76 0.41 -0.78
C GLU A 50 -6.19 0.34 0.63
N ILE A 51 -5.60 1.44 1.06
CA ILE A 51 -5.01 1.56 2.40
C ILE A 51 -5.90 2.48 3.21
N GLY A 52 -6.56 1.94 4.23
CA GLY A 52 -7.51 2.69 5.03
C GLY A 52 -6.85 3.74 5.92
N ASP A 53 -7.67 4.69 6.40
CA ASP A 53 -7.17 5.79 7.22
C ASP A 53 -6.43 5.28 8.45
N GLY A 54 -5.31 5.92 8.75
CA GLY A 54 -4.51 5.59 9.92
C GLY A 54 -3.76 4.27 9.84
N ALA A 55 -3.80 3.58 8.70
CA ALA A 55 -3.07 2.32 8.55
C ALA A 55 -1.56 2.55 8.43
N VAL A 56 -0.80 1.54 8.78
CA VAL A 56 0.65 1.57 8.69
C VAL A 56 1.11 0.39 7.84
N ILE A 57 1.92 0.68 6.84
CA ILE A 57 2.61 -0.35 6.05
C ILE A 57 4.07 -0.34 6.49
N ALA A 58 4.54 -1.47 7.00
CA ALA A 58 5.89 -1.58 7.52
C ALA A 58 6.94 -1.40 6.42
N SER A 59 8.15 -1.04 6.82
CA SER A 59 9.25 -0.88 5.88
C SER A 59 9.48 -2.15 5.07
N ARG A 60 9.75 -1.99 3.79
CA ARG A 60 10.04 -3.07 2.84
C ARG A 60 8.93 -4.09 2.63
N ALA A 61 7.74 -3.82 3.10
CA ALA A 61 6.60 -4.68 2.84
C ALA A 61 6.20 -4.61 1.37
N ILE A 62 5.66 -5.70 0.85
CA ILE A 62 5.10 -5.71 -0.51
C ILE A 62 3.63 -6.03 -0.38
N VAL A 63 2.80 -5.04 -0.68
CA VAL A 63 1.34 -5.18 -0.63
C VAL A 63 0.87 -5.68 -1.99
N PRO A 64 0.36 -6.92 -2.06
CA PRO A 64 -0.05 -7.49 -3.34
C PRO A 64 -1.21 -6.72 -3.98
N LYS A 65 -1.38 -6.89 -5.29
CA LYS A 65 -2.47 -6.23 -6.00
C LYS A 65 -3.82 -6.54 -5.37
N TYR A 66 -4.72 -5.56 -5.42
CA TYR A 66 -6.10 -5.65 -4.91
C TYR A 66 -6.23 -5.94 -3.42
N THR A 67 -5.18 -5.69 -2.65
CA THR A 67 -5.24 -5.85 -1.20
C THR A 67 -5.97 -4.66 -0.57
N ILE A 68 -6.86 -4.96 0.37
CA ILE A 68 -7.52 -3.93 1.17
C ILE A 68 -6.95 -4.01 2.57
N VAL A 69 -6.28 -2.93 2.98
CA VAL A 69 -5.77 -2.80 4.34
C VAL A 69 -6.76 -1.95 5.12
N PRO A 70 -7.46 -2.54 6.08
CA PRO A 70 -8.46 -1.79 6.86
C PRO A 70 -7.86 -0.64 7.64
N ALA A 71 -8.69 0.34 7.95
CA ALA A 71 -8.26 1.50 8.72
C ALA A 71 -7.65 1.07 10.06
N GLY A 72 -6.60 1.74 10.47
CA GLY A 72 -5.97 1.52 11.78
C GLY A 72 -5.20 0.22 11.93
N GLU A 73 -4.96 -0.51 10.87
CA GLU A 73 -4.19 -1.75 10.95
C GLU A 73 -2.74 -1.53 10.54
N VAL A 74 -1.86 -2.35 11.08
CA VAL A 74 -0.44 -2.38 10.72
C VAL A 74 -0.18 -3.67 9.94
N TRP A 75 0.31 -3.51 8.72
CA TRP A 75 0.60 -4.62 7.83
C TRP A 75 2.08 -4.61 7.44
N GLY A 76 2.66 -5.79 7.29
CA GLY A 76 4.05 -5.89 6.87
C GLY A 76 4.39 -7.26 6.32
N GLY A 77 5.61 -7.38 5.81
CA GLY A 77 6.12 -8.63 5.25
C GLY A 77 5.99 -8.71 3.73
N ILE A 78 6.42 -9.84 3.18
CA ILE A 78 6.38 -10.16 1.75
C ILE A 78 5.77 -11.54 1.60
N PRO A 79 4.52 -11.70 1.17
CA PRO A 79 3.54 -10.63 0.95
C PRO A 79 3.09 -10.01 2.27
N ALA A 80 2.65 -8.77 2.23
CA ALA A 80 2.21 -8.08 3.43
C ALA A 80 0.98 -8.74 4.03
N LYS A 81 0.97 -8.84 5.36
CA LYS A 81 -0.15 -9.40 6.11
C LYS A 81 -0.35 -8.60 7.38
N LEU A 82 -1.52 -8.75 7.97
CA LEU A 82 -1.84 -8.08 9.22
C LEU A 82 -0.84 -8.45 10.31
N ILE A 83 -0.24 -7.43 10.92
CA ILE A 83 0.64 -7.60 12.08
C ILE A 83 -0.14 -7.33 13.35
N LYS A 84 -0.84 -6.20 13.39
CA LYS A 84 -1.64 -5.84 14.56
C LYS A 84 -2.63 -4.73 14.22
N LYS A 85 -3.60 -4.55 15.06
CA LYS A 85 -4.54 -3.42 14.98
C LYS A 85 -4.09 -2.34 15.96
N LYS A 86 -4.14 -1.11 15.50
CA LYS A 86 -3.81 0.03 16.37
C LYS A 86 -4.93 0.34 17.35
#